data_ccebb571e438cee4725b2c834379c01e
#
_entry.id   ccebb571e438cee4725b2c834379c01e
#
_cell.length_a   1.000
_cell.length_b   1.000
_cell.length_c   1.000
_cell.angle_alpha   90.00
_cell.angle_beta   90.00
_cell.angle_gamma   90.00
#
_symmetry.space_group_name_H-M   'P 1'
#
loop_
_entity.id
_entity.type
_entity.pdbx_description
1 polymer ?
#
loop_
_entity_poly.entity_id
_entity_poly.type
_entity_poly.pdbx_seq_one_letter_code
_entity_poly.pdbx_strand_id
1 'polypeptide(L)'
;MTRAPFQVLVFPFRRCNQSIIEYAIFQRADVPDTWQGIAGGGDDSETPLQAAQRETAEEAGLSPHTHFIELASVASIPAPEIGGFLWGNEVLVIPEYSFAADATGQTIVLSEEHAAYRWLPFEAARNLLRWDSNKVALWELHTRLTGGT
;
A
#
# COMPACT_ATOMS: atom_id res chain seq x y z
N MET A 1 19.56 -0.08 -9.78
CA MET A 1 19.48 0.64 -8.52
C MET A 1 19.42 -0.34 -7.38
N THR A 2 20.05 -0.01 -6.27
CA THR A 2 20.17 -0.90 -5.13
C THR A 2 18.95 -0.79 -4.24
N ARG A 3 18.42 -1.93 -3.79
CA ARG A 3 17.27 -1.99 -2.90
C ARG A 3 17.62 -1.44 -1.52
N ALA A 4 16.87 -0.44 -1.07
CA ALA A 4 17.01 0.12 0.27
C ALA A 4 16.32 -0.79 1.31
N PRO A 5 16.75 -0.75 2.59
CA PRO A 5 16.17 -1.61 3.64
C PRO A 5 14.86 -1.05 4.18
N PHE A 6 13.92 -0.79 3.30
CA PHE A 6 12.54 -0.43 3.67
C PHE A 6 11.57 -0.84 2.58
N GLN A 7 10.32 -0.94 2.95
CA GLN A 7 9.21 -1.21 2.04
C GLN A 7 8.12 -0.17 2.26
N VAL A 8 7.25 -0.01 1.28
CA VAL A 8 6.09 0.88 1.38
C VAL A 8 4.81 0.11 1.12
N LEU A 9 3.73 0.57 1.73
CA LEU A 9 2.38 0.07 1.57
C LEU A 9 1.49 1.26 1.25
N VAL A 10 0.68 1.17 0.19
CA VAL A 10 -0.19 2.28 -0.22
C VAL A 10 -1.61 1.80 -0.39
N PHE A 11 -2.56 2.52 0.21
CA PHE A 11 -3.98 2.31 -0.02
C PHE A 11 -4.55 3.48 -0.82
N PRO A 12 -4.92 3.25 -2.10
CA PRO A 12 -5.73 4.21 -2.83
C PRO A 12 -7.14 4.27 -2.22
N PHE A 13 -7.68 5.47 -2.09
CA PHE A 13 -9.06 5.66 -1.66
C PHE A 13 -9.77 6.61 -2.61
N ARG A 14 -11.09 6.55 -2.63
CA ARG A 14 -11.92 7.48 -3.38
C ARG A 14 -13.14 7.88 -2.57
N ARG A 15 -13.53 9.13 -2.73
CA ARG A 15 -14.78 9.63 -2.14
C ARG A 15 -15.88 9.55 -3.19
N CYS A 16 -16.87 8.68 -2.93
CA CYS A 16 -18.00 8.48 -3.85
C CYS A 16 -19.07 9.55 -3.64
N ASN A 17 -19.21 9.99 -2.37
CA ASN A 17 -20.04 11.14 -1.99
C ASN A 17 -19.60 11.58 -0.59
N GLN A 18 -20.35 12.47 0.06
CA GLN A 18 -19.94 13.05 1.35
C GLN A 18 -19.74 12.03 2.47
N SER A 19 -20.40 10.88 2.39
CA SER A 19 -20.37 9.88 3.47
C SER A 19 -19.79 8.53 3.05
N ILE A 20 -19.56 8.30 1.76
CA ILE A 20 -19.09 7.01 1.25
C ILE A 20 -17.66 7.11 0.75
N ILE A 21 -16.79 6.34 1.38
CA ILE A 21 -15.38 6.22 1.00
C ILE A 21 -15.13 4.76 0.66
N GLU A 22 -14.45 4.54 -0.47
CA GLU A 22 -14.04 3.21 -0.87
C GLU A 22 -12.52 3.13 -0.96
N TYR A 23 -12.00 1.94 -0.72
CA TYR A 23 -10.58 1.63 -0.71
C TYR A 23 -10.28 0.59 -1.78
N ALA A 24 -9.20 0.79 -2.52
CA ALA A 24 -8.78 -0.18 -3.52
C ALA A 24 -7.91 -1.24 -2.87
N ILE A 25 -8.31 -2.51 -3.02
CA ILE A 25 -7.60 -3.67 -2.51
C ILE A 25 -7.20 -4.53 -3.70
N PHE A 26 -5.99 -5.03 -3.70
CA PHE A 26 -5.36 -5.67 -4.85
C PHE A 26 -5.09 -7.15 -4.62
N GLN A 27 -5.40 -7.96 -5.61
CA GLN A 27 -5.09 -9.40 -5.60
C GLN A 27 -3.74 -9.63 -6.26
N ARG A 28 -2.85 -10.32 -5.56
CA ARG A 28 -1.54 -10.67 -6.12
C ARG A 28 -1.71 -11.70 -7.25
N ALA A 29 -0.95 -11.50 -8.34
CA ALA A 29 -0.97 -12.44 -9.46
C ALA A 29 -0.26 -13.75 -9.12
N ASP A 30 0.80 -13.69 -8.32
CA ASP A 30 1.61 -14.86 -7.95
C ASP A 30 1.00 -15.68 -6.79
N VAL A 31 0.18 -15.07 -5.93
CA VAL A 31 -0.49 -15.75 -4.81
C VAL A 31 -1.96 -15.32 -4.81
N PRO A 32 -2.84 -16.02 -5.58
CA PRO A 32 -4.22 -15.56 -5.81
C PRO A 32 -5.09 -15.41 -4.56
N ASP A 33 -4.74 -16.09 -3.46
CA ASP A 33 -5.51 -15.98 -2.22
C ASP A 33 -5.12 -14.74 -1.40
N THR A 34 -4.12 -13.98 -1.85
CA THR A 34 -3.61 -12.84 -1.10
C THR A 34 -4.11 -11.53 -1.69
N TRP A 35 -4.90 -10.83 -0.88
CA TRP A 35 -5.37 -9.46 -1.15
C TRP A 35 -4.68 -8.50 -0.19
N GLN A 36 -4.20 -7.39 -0.72
CA GLN A 36 -3.39 -6.44 0.04
C GLN A 36 -3.45 -5.05 -0.57
N GLY A 37 -2.86 -4.06 0.11
CA GLY A 37 -2.58 -2.77 -0.51
C GLY A 37 -1.45 -2.89 -1.53
N ILE A 38 -1.15 -1.80 -2.22
CA ILE A 38 0.03 -1.73 -3.07
C ILE A 38 1.26 -1.83 -2.17
N ALA A 39 2.14 -2.79 -2.45
CA ALA A 39 3.34 -2.97 -1.66
C ALA A 39 4.56 -3.07 -2.58
N GLY A 40 5.66 -2.46 -2.17
CA GLY A 40 6.88 -2.51 -2.93
C GLY A 40 8.07 -1.98 -2.15
N GLY A 41 9.26 -2.21 -2.67
CA GLY A 41 10.50 -1.77 -2.04
C GLY A 41 10.96 -0.42 -2.54
N GLY A 42 11.66 0.30 -1.66
CA GLY A 42 12.37 1.50 -2.06
C GLY A 42 13.74 1.19 -2.64
N ASP A 43 14.35 2.14 -3.30
CA ASP A 43 15.75 2.06 -3.66
C ASP A 43 16.56 3.09 -2.85
N ASP A 44 17.90 2.99 -2.94
CA ASP A 44 18.80 3.80 -2.12
C ASP A 44 18.67 5.31 -2.35
N SER A 45 18.15 5.72 -3.50
CA SER A 45 18.00 7.13 -3.84
C SER A 45 16.64 7.71 -3.44
N GLU A 46 15.73 6.87 -2.95
CA GLU A 46 14.35 7.27 -2.67
C GLU A 46 14.10 7.48 -1.18
N THR A 47 13.28 8.49 -0.87
CA THR A 47 12.59 8.55 0.41
C THR A 47 11.41 7.58 0.38
N PRO A 48 10.84 7.19 1.55
CA PRO A 48 9.62 6.37 1.56
C PRO A 48 8.48 6.96 0.75
N LEU A 49 8.25 8.28 0.82
CA LEU A 49 7.20 8.91 0.02
C LEU A 49 7.47 8.79 -1.49
N GLN A 50 8.71 8.99 -1.92
CA GLN A 50 9.08 8.84 -3.33
C GLN A 50 8.85 7.40 -3.81
N ALA A 51 9.21 6.41 -2.99
CA ALA A 51 8.96 5.00 -3.31
C ALA A 51 7.46 4.73 -3.42
N ALA A 52 6.66 5.27 -2.49
CA ALA A 52 5.21 5.12 -2.51
C ALA A 52 4.61 5.73 -3.78
N GLN A 53 5.07 6.91 -4.18
CA GLN A 53 4.60 7.58 -5.41
C GLN A 53 4.95 6.75 -6.65
N ARG A 54 6.16 6.24 -6.73
CA ARG A 54 6.61 5.41 -7.85
C ARG A 54 5.83 4.10 -7.94
N GLU A 55 5.74 3.37 -6.84
CA GLU A 55 5.00 2.10 -6.80
C GLU A 55 3.53 2.29 -7.17
N THR A 56 2.92 3.36 -6.69
CA THR A 56 1.51 3.65 -7.01
C THR A 56 1.31 3.96 -8.49
N ALA A 57 2.24 4.69 -9.10
CA ALA A 57 2.19 4.95 -10.55
C ALA A 57 2.39 3.66 -11.35
N GLU A 58 3.35 2.82 -10.96
CA GLU A 58 3.63 1.55 -11.64
C GLU A 58 2.49 0.55 -11.49
N GLU A 59 1.97 0.38 -10.27
CA GLU A 59 1.03 -0.69 -9.94
C GLU A 59 -0.44 -0.33 -10.17
N ALA A 60 -0.79 0.94 -10.10
CA ALA A 60 -2.18 1.39 -10.21
C ALA A 60 -2.39 2.46 -11.28
N GLY A 61 -1.33 2.94 -11.91
CA GLY A 61 -1.43 3.92 -12.99
C GLY A 61 -1.98 5.28 -12.56
N LEU A 62 -1.85 5.64 -11.27
CA LEU A 62 -2.34 6.93 -10.81
C LEU A 62 -1.43 8.07 -11.24
N SER A 63 -2.03 9.26 -11.38
CA SER A 63 -1.36 10.48 -11.80
C SER A 63 -0.20 10.85 -10.86
N PRO A 64 0.90 11.45 -11.40
CA PRO A 64 1.97 11.99 -10.55
C PRO A 64 1.52 13.16 -9.68
N HIS A 65 0.34 13.75 -9.95
CA HIS A 65 -0.24 14.81 -9.13
C HIS A 65 -1.15 14.30 -8.01
N THR A 66 -1.25 12.99 -7.84
CA THR A 66 -2.05 12.38 -6.78
C THR A 66 -1.58 12.86 -5.40
N HIS A 67 -2.54 13.26 -4.56
CA HIS A 67 -2.26 13.65 -3.19
C HIS A 67 -2.03 12.42 -2.32
N PHE A 68 -0.91 12.38 -1.60
CA PHE A 68 -0.58 11.31 -0.67
C PHE A 68 -0.73 11.78 0.77
N ILE A 69 -1.18 10.86 1.62
CA ILE A 69 -1.23 11.03 3.07
C ILE A 69 -0.24 10.05 3.68
N GLU A 70 0.70 10.55 4.47
CA GLU A 70 1.61 9.69 5.22
C GLU A 70 0.90 9.21 6.47
N LEU A 71 0.86 7.88 6.67
CA LEU A 71 0.25 7.27 7.84
C LEU A 71 1.31 7.06 8.94
N ALA A 72 0.86 6.94 10.17
CA ALA A 72 1.74 6.66 11.30
C ALA A 72 2.05 5.15 11.44
N SER A 73 1.23 4.29 10.84
CA SER A 73 1.41 2.83 10.90
C SER A 73 2.69 2.40 10.23
N VAL A 74 3.51 1.66 10.95
CA VAL A 74 4.77 1.08 10.45
C VAL A 74 4.78 -0.38 10.86
N ALA A 75 5.01 -1.27 9.90
CA ALA A 75 5.14 -2.69 10.15
C ALA A 75 6.60 -3.12 10.05
N SER A 76 6.93 -4.27 10.64
CA SER A 76 8.23 -4.91 10.48
C SER A 76 8.06 -6.12 9.56
N ILE A 77 8.90 -6.20 8.53
CA ILE A 77 8.89 -7.30 7.58
C ILE A 77 10.18 -8.11 7.77
N PRO A 78 10.09 -9.44 7.95
CA PRO A 78 11.30 -10.26 8.01
C PRO A 78 12.12 -10.13 6.73
N ALA A 79 13.41 -9.81 6.86
CA ALA A 79 14.27 -9.59 5.71
C ALA A 79 14.29 -10.78 4.72
N PRO A 80 14.29 -12.05 5.17
CA PRO A 80 14.28 -13.19 4.25
C PRO A 80 13.08 -13.24 3.31
N GLU A 81 11.94 -12.66 3.69
CA GLU A 81 10.75 -12.66 2.85
C GLU A 81 10.86 -11.70 1.64
N ILE A 82 11.87 -10.83 1.64
CA ILE A 82 12.07 -9.85 0.57
C ILE A 82 13.11 -10.34 -0.47
N GLY A 83 13.66 -11.52 -0.30
CA GLY A 83 14.69 -12.04 -1.21
C GLY A 83 15.98 -12.43 -0.50
N GLY A 84 15.88 -12.80 0.77
CA GLY A 84 17.00 -13.20 1.60
C GLY A 84 17.57 -12.03 2.39
N PHE A 85 18.80 -12.20 2.86
CA PHE A 85 19.46 -11.19 3.68
C PHE A 85 20.24 -10.20 2.80
N LEU A 86 19.51 -9.38 2.04
CA LEU A 86 20.11 -8.42 1.09
C LEU A 86 21.00 -7.37 1.77
N TRP A 87 20.76 -7.08 3.05
CA TRP A 87 21.45 -6.02 3.79
C TRP A 87 22.39 -6.57 4.87
N GLY A 88 22.77 -7.83 4.76
CA GLY A 88 23.62 -8.51 5.72
C GLY A 88 22.84 -9.34 6.73
N ASN A 89 23.52 -10.29 7.37
CA ASN A 89 22.89 -11.26 8.27
C ASN A 89 22.38 -10.64 9.58
N GLU A 90 22.73 -9.40 9.87
CA GLU A 90 22.32 -8.73 11.10
C GLU A 90 21.04 -7.90 10.92
N VAL A 91 20.63 -7.62 9.67
CA VAL A 91 19.38 -6.92 9.39
C VAL A 91 18.27 -7.97 9.30
N LEU A 92 17.63 -8.22 10.41
CA LEU A 92 16.62 -9.28 10.53
C LEU A 92 15.23 -8.85 10.04
N VAL A 93 14.89 -7.59 10.24
CA VAL A 93 13.63 -7.01 9.80
C VAL A 93 13.87 -5.65 9.16
N ILE A 94 12.96 -5.27 8.27
CA ILE A 94 12.94 -3.93 7.67
C ILE A 94 11.58 -3.28 7.92
N PRO A 95 11.52 -1.93 8.01
CA PRO A 95 10.24 -1.26 8.18
C PRO A 95 9.45 -1.22 6.88
N GLU A 96 8.13 -1.30 7.00
CA GLU A 96 7.19 -1.01 5.92
C GLU A 96 6.41 0.24 6.31
N TYR A 97 6.64 1.35 5.59
CA TYR A 97 5.96 2.62 5.81
C TYR A 97 4.67 2.67 5.02
N SER A 98 3.62 3.23 5.61
CA SER A 98 2.27 3.19 5.06
C SER A 98 1.81 4.57 4.61
N PHE A 99 1.11 4.59 3.48
CA PHE A 99 0.60 5.81 2.84
C PHE A 99 -0.80 5.56 2.30
N ALA A 100 -1.51 6.64 2.06
CA ALA A 100 -2.74 6.62 1.29
C ALA A 100 -2.60 7.53 0.08
N ALA A 101 -3.33 7.21 -0.98
CA ALA A 101 -3.34 7.99 -2.22
C ALA A 101 -4.77 8.34 -2.57
N ASP A 102 -5.05 9.63 -2.73
CA ASP A 102 -6.38 10.07 -3.12
C ASP A 102 -6.59 9.85 -4.62
N ALA A 103 -7.31 8.78 -4.94
CA ALA A 103 -7.61 8.37 -6.30
C ALA A 103 -8.99 8.83 -6.78
N THR A 104 -9.64 9.73 -6.04
CA THR A 104 -10.95 10.25 -6.43
C THR A 104 -10.90 10.84 -7.84
N GLY A 105 -11.81 10.36 -8.71
CA GLY A 105 -11.87 10.80 -10.10
C GLY A 105 -10.87 10.14 -11.02
N GLN A 106 -10.03 9.24 -10.54
CA GLN A 106 -9.06 8.52 -11.35
C GLN A 106 -9.46 7.07 -11.58
N THR A 107 -8.99 6.49 -12.67
CA THR A 107 -9.19 5.08 -13.02
C THR A 107 -7.90 4.32 -12.73
N ILE A 108 -8.00 3.20 -12.03
CA ILE A 108 -6.86 2.32 -11.78
C ILE A 108 -6.56 1.51 -13.03
N VAL A 109 -5.27 1.45 -13.40
CA VAL A 109 -4.75 0.61 -14.48
C VAL A 109 -3.72 -0.32 -13.86
N LEU A 110 -4.04 -1.61 -13.77
CA LEU A 110 -3.19 -2.60 -13.12
C LEU A 110 -1.91 -2.88 -13.89
N SER A 111 -0.83 -3.14 -13.15
CA SER A 111 0.37 -3.77 -13.68
C SER A 111 0.19 -5.29 -13.71
N GLU A 112 1.21 -6.00 -14.25
CA GLU A 112 1.22 -7.46 -14.28
C GLU A 112 1.37 -8.13 -12.91
N GLU A 113 1.78 -7.38 -11.89
CA GLU A 113 1.97 -7.90 -10.53
C GLU A 113 0.66 -8.19 -9.81
N HIS A 114 -0.45 -7.61 -10.29
CA HIS A 114 -1.77 -7.82 -9.72
C HIS A 114 -2.74 -8.41 -10.74
N ALA A 115 -3.52 -9.40 -10.29
CA ALA A 115 -4.51 -10.06 -11.13
C ALA A 115 -5.82 -9.30 -11.18
N ALA A 116 -6.16 -8.56 -10.10
CA ALA A 116 -7.42 -7.85 -9.98
C ALA A 116 -7.34 -6.78 -8.89
N TYR A 117 -8.30 -5.88 -8.90
CA TYR A 117 -8.52 -4.96 -7.78
C TYR A 117 -10.01 -4.80 -7.54
N ARG A 118 -10.37 -4.35 -6.34
CA ARG A 118 -11.75 -4.04 -5.97
C ARG A 118 -11.79 -2.74 -5.19
N TRP A 119 -12.78 -1.92 -5.51
CA TRP A 119 -13.15 -0.79 -4.68
C TRP A 119 -14.17 -1.26 -3.64
N LEU A 120 -13.84 -1.15 -2.36
CA LEU A 120 -14.66 -1.68 -1.28
C LEU A 120 -14.81 -0.65 -0.16
N PRO A 121 -15.98 -0.62 0.51
CA PRO A 121 -16.12 0.14 1.76
C PRO A 121 -15.24 -0.49 2.84
N PHE A 122 -15.00 0.24 3.93
CA PHE A 122 -14.03 -0.12 4.94
C PHE A 122 -14.16 -1.56 5.46
N GLU A 123 -15.35 -1.97 5.91
CA GLU A 123 -15.53 -3.30 6.51
C GLU A 123 -15.22 -4.41 5.51
N ALA A 124 -15.70 -4.30 4.29
CA ALA A 124 -15.45 -5.30 3.26
C ALA A 124 -13.95 -5.32 2.87
N ALA A 125 -13.33 -4.16 2.76
CA ALA A 125 -11.91 -4.06 2.45
C ALA A 125 -11.06 -4.71 3.55
N ARG A 126 -11.36 -4.38 4.81
CA ARG A 126 -10.66 -4.96 5.96
C ARG A 126 -10.78 -6.48 5.99
N ASN A 127 -11.98 -7.00 5.75
CA ASN A 127 -12.21 -8.43 5.79
C ASN A 127 -11.50 -9.18 4.66
N LEU A 128 -11.29 -8.54 3.52
CA LEU A 128 -10.60 -9.15 2.38
C LEU A 128 -9.08 -9.19 2.57
N LEU A 129 -8.51 -8.21 3.29
CA LEU A 129 -7.07 -8.10 3.46
C LEU A 129 -6.49 -9.31 4.19
N ARG A 130 -5.35 -9.81 3.66
CA ARG A 130 -4.66 -10.97 4.20
C ARG A 130 -3.83 -10.65 5.45
N TRP A 131 -3.16 -9.47 5.46
CA TRP A 131 -2.15 -9.18 6.48
C TRP A 131 -2.69 -8.24 7.55
N ASP A 132 -2.38 -8.55 8.82
CA ASP A 132 -2.79 -7.71 9.94
C ASP A 132 -2.21 -6.29 9.85
N SER A 133 -0.98 -6.16 9.36
CA SER A 133 -0.36 -4.85 9.17
C SER A 133 -1.15 -3.99 8.19
N ASN A 134 -1.69 -4.60 7.13
CA ASN A 134 -2.56 -3.91 6.18
C ASN A 134 -3.86 -3.46 6.83
N LYS A 135 -4.45 -4.31 7.67
CA LYS A 135 -5.69 -3.99 8.38
C LYS A 135 -5.49 -2.82 9.34
N VAL A 136 -4.35 -2.75 10.03
CA VAL A 136 -4.03 -1.66 10.93
C VAL A 136 -3.88 -0.34 10.16
N ALA A 137 -3.12 -0.36 9.06
CA ALA A 137 -2.93 0.83 8.22
C ALA A 137 -4.26 1.31 7.62
N LEU A 138 -5.10 0.39 7.16
CA LEU A 138 -6.42 0.74 6.63
C LEU A 138 -7.32 1.34 7.70
N TRP A 139 -7.29 0.80 8.92
CA TRP A 139 -8.05 1.35 10.04
C TRP A 139 -7.60 2.78 10.36
N GLU A 140 -6.30 3.02 10.40
CA GLU A 140 -5.78 4.37 10.63
C GLU A 140 -6.25 5.33 9.55
N LEU A 141 -6.15 4.94 8.30
CA LEU A 141 -6.61 5.75 7.16
C LEU A 141 -8.08 6.09 7.28
N HIS A 142 -8.91 5.06 7.50
CA HIS A 142 -10.36 5.26 7.61
C HIS A 142 -10.70 6.20 8.76
N THR A 143 -10.03 6.04 9.90
CA THR A 143 -10.21 6.89 11.07
C THR A 143 -9.82 8.34 10.76
N ARG A 144 -8.71 8.56 10.07
CA ARG A 144 -8.31 9.92 9.65
C ARG A 144 -9.31 10.56 8.71
N LEU A 145 -9.86 9.78 7.76
CA LEU A 145 -10.80 10.30 6.77
C LEU A 145 -12.20 10.55 7.33
N THR A 146 -12.59 9.83 8.37
CA THR A 146 -13.93 9.93 8.98
C THR A 146 -13.94 10.72 10.29
N GLY A 147 -12.80 11.18 10.76
CA GLY A 147 -12.69 11.90 12.03
C GLY A 147 -12.81 11.00 13.25
N GLY A 148 -12.60 9.70 13.11
CA GLY A 148 -12.62 8.75 14.22
C GLY A 148 -13.98 8.17 14.54
N THR A 149 -14.96 8.36 13.67
CA THR A 149 -16.31 7.81 13.86
C THR A 149 -16.62 6.62 12.97
#